data_76f22462340ed44cde9907a7400bba40
#
_entry.id   76f22462340ed44cde9907a7400bba40
#
_cell.length_a   1.000
_cell.length_b   1.000
_cell.length_c   1.000
_cell.angle_alpha   90.00
_cell.angle_beta   90.00
_cell.angle_gamma   90.00
#
_symmetry.space_group_name_H-M   'P 1'
#
loop_
_entity.id
_entity.type
_entity.pdbx_description
1 polymer ?
#
loop_
_entity_poly.entity_id
_entity_poly.type
_entity_poly.pdbx_seq_one_letter_code
_entity_poly.pdbx_strand_id
1 'polypeptide(L)'
;VPRYTHLVQYERAILELFRKNQYQIVHSHMNTLGVFSLWGAQRAGVPNRIMHNHSVAGKGETKKNFVKYLLRPFAKIYPTQLCACSESAGRWLYGDSEFRVFNNAIDLEKFSFDAQKRAALRKELGLEGKFVVGHIGRFCYQKNHEFLIDVFEEIHRQRPEAVLMLIGRGEMESVIRRKVNRRGLQDAVLFLGNRRKIERY
;
A
#
# COMPACT_ATOMS: atom_id res chain seq x y z
N VAL A 1 -14.22 -2.24 -15.82
CA VAL A 1 -15.15 -1.60 -14.88
C VAL A 1 -14.69 -0.15 -14.69
N PRO A 2 -15.60 0.86 -14.78
CA PRO A 2 -15.30 2.25 -14.54
C PRO A 2 -14.72 2.48 -13.14
N ARG A 3 -14.09 3.63 -12.93
CA ARG A 3 -13.61 4.00 -11.59
C ARG A 3 -14.80 4.28 -10.66
N TYR A 4 -14.67 4.00 -9.37
CA TYR A 4 -15.68 4.30 -8.34
C TYR A 4 -15.98 5.81 -8.15
N THR A 5 -15.26 6.71 -8.84
CA THR A 5 -15.59 8.14 -8.93
C THR A 5 -16.92 8.40 -9.66
N HIS A 6 -17.39 7.45 -10.46
CA HIS A 6 -18.68 7.46 -11.16
C HIS A 6 -19.57 6.33 -10.62
N LEU A 7 -20.06 6.47 -9.40
CA LEU A 7 -20.70 5.39 -8.64
C LEU A 7 -21.83 4.67 -9.39
N VAL A 8 -22.71 5.39 -10.08
CA VAL A 8 -23.83 4.77 -10.82
C VAL A 8 -23.32 3.88 -11.96
N GLN A 9 -22.33 4.37 -12.71
CA GLN A 9 -21.72 3.59 -13.80
C GLN A 9 -20.94 2.39 -13.24
N TYR A 10 -20.22 2.61 -12.12
CA TYR A 10 -19.51 1.54 -11.43
C TYR A 10 -20.44 0.44 -10.98
N GLU A 11 -21.55 0.78 -10.30
CA GLU A 11 -22.54 -0.19 -9.81
C GLU A 11 -23.20 -0.98 -10.95
N ARG A 12 -23.57 -0.31 -12.04
CA ARG A 12 -24.12 -1.00 -13.22
C ARG A 12 -23.13 -2.00 -13.81
N ALA A 13 -21.90 -1.56 -14.04
CA ALA A 13 -20.85 -2.38 -14.64
C ALA A 13 -20.45 -3.57 -13.74
N ILE A 14 -20.39 -3.38 -12.44
CA ILE A 14 -20.05 -4.44 -11.50
C ILE A 14 -21.18 -5.47 -11.37
N LEU A 15 -22.42 -5.00 -11.33
CA LEU A 15 -23.59 -5.87 -11.29
C LEU A 15 -23.69 -6.74 -12.56
N GLU A 16 -23.49 -6.14 -13.73
CA GLU A 16 -23.45 -6.85 -15.01
C GLU A 16 -22.33 -7.89 -15.04
N LEU A 17 -21.11 -7.49 -14.61
CA LEU A 17 -19.97 -8.39 -14.51
C LEU A 17 -20.26 -9.61 -13.63
N PHE A 18 -20.85 -9.40 -12.47
CA PHE A 18 -21.14 -10.48 -11.52
C PHE A 18 -22.25 -11.40 -12.02
N ARG A 19 -23.31 -10.86 -12.65
CA ARG A 19 -24.37 -11.64 -13.25
C ARG A 19 -23.90 -12.48 -14.45
N LYS A 20 -23.05 -11.89 -15.30
CA LYS A 20 -22.50 -12.57 -16.47
C LYS A 20 -21.61 -13.75 -16.10
N ASN A 21 -20.76 -13.59 -15.07
CA ASN A 21 -19.75 -14.60 -14.74
C ASN A 21 -20.15 -15.53 -13.59
N GLN A 22 -21.26 -15.30 -12.90
CA GLN A 22 -21.81 -16.14 -11.82
C GLN A 22 -20.78 -16.54 -10.77
N TYR A 23 -20.00 -15.56 -10.27
CA TYR A 23 -18.94 -15.81 -9.27
C TYR A 23 -19.52 -16.42 -7.99
N GLN A 24 -18.82 -17.40 -7.44
CA GLN A 24 -19.16 -18.02 -6.16
C GLN A 24 -18.62 -17.23 -4.97
N ILE A 25 -17.57 -16.44 -5.18
CA ILE A 25 -16.92 -15.64 -4.15
C ILE A 25 -16.58 -14.26 -4.72
N VAL A 26 -16.88 -13.21 -3.98
CA VAL A 26 -16.37 -11.85 -4.20
C VAL A 26 -15.62 -11.41 -2.96
N HIS A 27 -14.32 -11.17 -3.09
CA HIS A 27 -13.43 -10.74 -2.02
C HIS A 27 -12.97 -9.29 -2.27
N SER A 28 -13.42 -8.36 -1.43
CA SER A 28 -13.11 -6.94 -1.55
C SER A 28 -12.01 -6.52 -0.59
N HIS A 29 -10.94 -5.89 -1.12
CA HIS A 29 -9.83 -5.30 -0.37
C HIS A 29 -9.85 -3.76 -0.38
N MET A 30 -11.00 -3.16 -0.64
CA MET A 30 -11.12 -1.72 -0.93
C MET A 30 -11.45 -0.86 0.30
N ASN A 31 -11.17 -1.32 1.52
CA ASN A 31 -11.59 -0.63 2.74
C ASN A 31 -13.11 -0.33 2.68
N THR A 32 -13.59 0.79 3.21
CA THR A 32 -15.03 1.17 3.20
C THR A 32 -15.64 1.28 1.79
N LEU A 33 -14.85 1.56 0.75
CA LEU A 33 -15.34 1.57 -0.63
C LEU A 33 -15.77 0.19 -1.14
N GLY A 34 -15.32 -0.88 -0.49
CA GLY A 34 -15.78 -2.25 -0.74
C GLY A 34 -17.28 -2.45 -0.56
N VAL A 35 -17.96 -1.54 0.16
CA VAL A 35 -19.42 -1.51 0.31
C VAL A 35 -20.13 -1.58 -1.04
N PHE A 36 -19.67 -0.78 -2.01
CA PHE A 36 -20.30 -0.73 -3.34
C PHE A 36 -20.15 -2.05 -4.10
N SER A 37 -18.93 -2.61 -4.14
CA SER A 37 -18.73 -3.90 -4.83
C SER A 37 -19.47 -5.05 -4.16
N LEU A 38 -19.55 -5.08 -2.83
CA LEU A 38 -20.26 -6.14 -2.10
C LEU A 38 -21.78 -5.98 -2.16
N TRP A 39 -22.29 -4.76 -2.25
CA TRP A 39 -23.69 -4.49 -2.56
C TRP A 39 -24.04 -5.00 -3.97
N GLY A 40 -23.24 -4.68 -4.99
CA GLY A 40 -23.41 -5.23 -6.34
C GLY A 40 -23.36 -6.76 -6.36
N ALA A 41 -22.44 -7.37 -5.61
CA ALA A 41 -22.33 -8.82 -5.47
C ALA A 41 -23.59 -9.45 -4.83
N GLN A 42 -24.14 -8.83 -3.79
CA GLN A 42 -25.39 -9.27 -3.17
C GLN A 42 -26.54 -9.23 -4.16
N ARG A 43 -26.70 -8.13 -4.90
CA ARG A 43 -27.76 -7.98 -5.93
C ARG A 43 -27.60 -8.93 -7.11
N ALA A 44 -26.39 -9.41 -7.36
CA ALA A 44 -26.12 -10.44 -8.37
C ALA A 44 -26.30 -11.86 -7.86
N GLY A 45 -26.64 -12.06 -6.58
CA GLY A 45 -26.82 -13.38 -5.98
C GLY A 45 -25.54 -14.12 -5.62
N VAL A 46 -24.39 -13.41 -5.54
CA VAL A 46 -23.11 -14.04 -5.13
C VAL A 46 -23.21 -14.52 -3.68
N PRO A 47 -23.03 -15.83 -3.42
CA PRO A 47 -23.27 -16.38 -2.08
C PRO A 47 -22.23 -15.96 -1.04
N ASN A 48 -20.95 -15.91 -1.41
CA ASN A 48 -19.86 -15.59 -0.49
C ASN A 48 -19.29 -14.21 -0.80
N ARG A 49 -19.43 -13.29 0.14
CA ARG A 49 -19.01 -11.89 -0.01
C ARG A 49 -18.09 -11.52 1.17
N ILE A 50 -16.83 -11.33 0.88
CA ILE A 50 -15.79 -11.10 1.90
C ILE A 50 -15.37 -9.63 1.87
N MET A 51 -15.46 -8.95 3.00
CA MET A 51 -14.85 -7.65 3.22
C MET A 51 -13.53 -7.84 3.95
N HIS A 52 -12.41 -7.46 3.33
CA HIS A 52 -11.07 -7.59 3.92
C HIS A 52 -10.42 -6.22 4.08
N ASN A 53 -10.25 -5.78 5.31
CA ASN A 53 -9.67 -4.48 5.60
C ASN A 53 -8.16 -4.54 5.80
N HIS A 54 -7.42 -3.62 5.14
CA HIS A 54 -5.96 -3.53 5.21
C HIS A 54 -5.45 -2.23 5.82
N SER A 55 -6.32 -1.31 6.23
CA SER A 55 -5.88 0.01 6.70
C SER A 55 -6.90 0.68 7.60
N VAL A 56 -6.43 1.63 8.38
CA VAL A 56 -7.23 2.57 9.18
C VAL A 56 -7.39 3.91 8.44
N ALA A 57 -8.08 4.89 9.03
CA ALA A 57 -8.07 6.27 8.54
C ALA A 57 -6.66 6.86 8.64
N GLY A 58 -6.11 7.34 7.53
CA GLY A 58 -4.77 7.92 7.47
C GLY A 58 -4.73 9.36 7.97
N LYS A 59 -3.65 9.75 8.66
CA LYS A 59 -3.41 11.17 8.97
C LYS A 59 -3.19 11.96 7.67
N GLY A 60 -3.73 13.19 7.60
CA GLY A 60 -3.57 14.06 6.42
C GLY A 60 -4.56 13.83 5.27
N GLU A 61 -5.47 12.85 5.37
CA GLU A 61 -6.47 12.54 4.32
C GLU A 61 -7.89 12.95 4.72
N THR A 62 -8.11 14.19 5.17
CA THR A 62 -9.39 14.65 5.74
C THR A 62 -10.61 14.34 4.88
N LYS A 63 -10.60 14.70 3.59
CA LYS A 63 -11.72 14.43 2.67
C LYS A 63 -11.99 12.94 2.47
N LYS A 64 -10.93 12.14 2.32
CA LYS A 64 -11.06 10.69 2.18
C LYS A 64 -11.52 10.03 3.47
N ASN A 65 -11.05 10.52 4.61
CA ASN A 65 -11.46 10.01 5.91
C ASN A 65 -12.95 10.30 6.17
N PHE A 66 -13.45 11.48 5.80
CA PHE A 66 -14.88 11.77 5.90
C PHE A 66 -15.72 10.74 5.16
N VAL A 67 -15.38 10.42 3.91
CA VAL A 67 -16.07 9.36 3.14
C VAL A 67 -15.93 7.99 3.82
N LYS A 68 -14.74 7.67 4.34
CA LYS A 68 -14.53 6.41 5.07
C LYS A 68 -15.43 6.30 6.31
N TYR A 69 -15.54 7.36 7.10
CA TYR A 69 -16.41 7.36 8.30
C TYR A 69 -17.89 7.27 7.94
N LEU A 70 -18.32 7.95 6.87
CA LEU A 70 -19.70 7.88 6.38
C LEU A 70 -20.08 6.47 5.90
N LEU A 71 -19.17 5.78 5.22
CA LEU A 71 -19.41 4.43 4.68
C LEU A 71 -19.17 3.31 5.70
N ARG A 72 -18.46 3.58 6.79
CA ARG A 72 -18.09 2.58 7.80
C ARG A 72 -19.28 1.77 8.35
N PRO A 73 -20.44 2.34 8.69
CA PRO A 73 -21.58 1.56 9.18
C PRO A 73 -22.06 0.50 8.18
N PHE A 74 -21.93 0.77 6.87
CA PHE A 74 -22.37 -0.12 5.80
C PHE A 74 -21.39 -1.27 5.53
N ALA A 75 -20.17 -1.20 6.04
CA ALA A 75 -19.13 -2.21 5.79
C ALA A 75 -19.47 -3.61 6.34
N LYS A 76 -20.49 -3.70 7.19
CA LYS A 76 -20.94 -4.95 7.81
C LYS A 76 -22.26 -5.48 7.25
N ILE A 77 -22.94 -4.72 6.36
CA ILE A 77 -24.30 -5.05 5.90
C ILE A 77 -24.27 -6.08 4.77
N TYR A 78 -23.39 -5.86 3.79
CA TYR A 78 -23.40 -6.66 2.55
C TYR A 78 -22.47 -7.88 2.59
N PRO A 79 -21.35 -7.90 3.33
CA PRO A 79 -20.51 -9.08 3.41
C PRO A 79 -21.16 -10.21 4.18
N THR A 80 -20.81 -11.44 3.81
CA THR A 80 -21.11 -12.67 4.57
C THR A 80 -19.98 -13.03 5.52
N GLN A 81 -18.78 -12.48 5.28
CA GLN A 81 -17.60 -12.65 6.15
C GLN A 81 -16.79 -11.37 6.26
N LEU A 82 -16.29 -11.10 7.48
CA LEU A 82 -15.45 -9.96 7.80
C LEU A 82 -14.02 -10.43 8.07
N CYS A 83 -13.07 -9.83 7.37
CA CYS A 83 -11.65 -10.14 7.49
C CYS A 83 -10.82 -8.86 7.63
N ALA A 84 -9.66 -8.95 8.27
CA ALA A 84 -8.71 -7.85 8.35
C ALA A 84 -7.26 -8.37 8.34
N CYS A 85 -6.31 -7.53 7.92
CA CYS A 85 -4.89 -7.88 7.96
C CYS A 85 -4.25 -7.75 9.35
N SER A 86 -4.95 -7.14 10.30
CA SER A 86 -4.55 -7.00 11.70
C SER A 86 -5.75 -6.71 12.60
N GLU A 87 -5.60 -6.93 13.89
CA GLU A 87 -6.63 -6.61 14.88
C GLU A 87 -7.02 -5.11 14.82
N SER A 88 -6.05 -4.22 14.75
CA SER A 88 -6.29 -2.77 14.68
C SER A 88 -7.07 -2.35 13.44
N ALA A 89 -6.77 -2.95 12.28
CA ALA A 89 -7.50 -2.70 11.04
C ALA A 89 -8.95 -3.21 11.14
N GLY A 90 -9.15 -4.38 11.73
CA GLY A 90 -10.48 -4.95 11.94
C GLY A 90 -11.32 -4.12 12.90
N ARG A 91 -10.81 -3.80 14.07
CA ARG A 91 -11.50 -2.96 15.07
C ARG A 91 -11.85 -1.59 14.51
N TRP A 92 -10.95 -1.00 13.75
CA TRP A 92 -11.25 0.28 13.09
C TRP A 92 -12.46 0.21 12.15
N LEU A 93 -12.60 -0.84 11.33
CA LEU A 93 -13.68 -0.92 10.34
C LEU A 93 -14.96 -1.52 10.93
N TYR A 94 -14.84 -2.57 11.74
CA TYR A 94 -15.97 -3.39 12.17
C TYR A 94 -16.40 -3.13 13.62
N GLY A 95 -15.62 -2.38 14.40
CA GLY A 95 -15.87 -2.16 15.83
C GLY A 95 -15.78 -3.47 16.61
N ASP A 96 -16.82 -3.74 17.41
CA ASP A 96 -16.89 -4.94 18.25
C ASP A 96 -17.43 -6.19 17.52
N SER A 97 -17.74 -6.07 16.23
CA SER A 97 -18.17 -7.24 15.44
C SER A 97 -17.04 -8.26 15.34
N GLU A 98 -17.39 -9.54 15.33
CA GLU A 98 -16.44 -10.62 15.10
C GLU A 98 -15.89 -10.58 13.67
N PHE A 99 -14.58 -10.77 13.52
CA PHE A 99 -13.88 -10.84 12.24
C PHE A 99 -12.67 -11.76 12.35
N ARG A 100 -12.20 -12.26 11.20
CA ARG A 100 -10.99 -13.08 11.11
C ARG A 100 -9.78 -12.24 10.75
N VAL A 101 -8.65 -12.47 11.43
CA VAL A 101 -7.38 -11.84 11.10
C VAL A 101 -6.59 -12.75 10.17
N PHE A 102 -6.23 -12.20 8.99
CA PHE A 102 -5.31 -12.81 8.03
C PHE A 102 -4.13 -11.86 7.83
N ASN A 103 -3.00 -12.20 8.41
CA ASN A 103 -1.79 -11.40 8.26
C ASN A 103 -1.36 -11.32 6.79
N ASN A 104 -0.84 -10.15 6.39
CA ASN A 104 -0.27 -10.01 5.06
C ASN A 104 0.92 -10.98 4.91
N ALA A 105 0.97 -11.67 3.78
CA ALA A 105 2.01 -12.63 3.47
C ALA A 105 2.78 -12.21 2.21
N ILE A 106 4.02 -12.70 2.12
CA ILE A 106 4.87 -12.57 0.94
C ILE A 106 5.45 -13.94 0.58
N ASP A 107 5.90 -14.07 -0.65
CA ASP A 107 6.66 -15.24 -1.10
C ASP A 107 8.08 -15.17 -0.49
N LEU A 108 8.32 -15.94 0.57
CA LEU A 108 9.57 -15.92 1.32
C LEU A 108 10.76 -16.45 0.49
N GLU A 109 10.54 -17.40 -0.41
CA GLU A 109 11.59 -17.92 -1.29
C GLU A 109 12.07 -16.83 -2.24
N LYS A 110 11.12 -16.10 -2.83
CA LYS A 110 11.40 -14.99 -3.75
C LYS A 110 12.16 -13.85 -3.08
N PHE A 111 11.86 -13.55 -1.82
CA PHE A 111 12.48 -12.45 -1.04
C PHE A 111 13.57 -12.92 -0.08
N SER A 112 14.05 -14.17 -0.23
CA SER A 112 15.20 -14.66 0.54
C SER A 112 16.49 -13.94 0.15
N PHE A 113 17.42 -13.85 1.10
CA PHE A 113 18.73 -13.27 0.86
C PHE A 113 19.52 -14.12 -0.16
N ASP A 114 20.10 -13.45 -1.15
CA ASP A 114 20.95 -14.05 -2.18
C ASP A 114 22.23 -13.22 -2.34
N ALA A 115 23.34 -13.78 -1.90
CA ALA A 115 24.63 -13.10 -1.92
C ALA A 115 25.12 -12.76 -3.34
N GLN A 116 24.82 -13.60 -4.33
CA GLN A 116 25.22 -13.38 -5.71
C GLN A 116 24.41 -12.24 -6.34
N LYS A 117 23.08 -12.27 -6.18
CA LYS A 117 22.21 -11.16 -6.64
C LYS A 117 22.60 -9.84 -5.98
N ARG A 118 22.87 -9.87 -4.67
CA ARG A 118 23.35 -8.70 -3.93
C ARG A 118 24.64 -8.13 -4.50
N ALA A 119 25.65 -8.98 -4.74
CA ALA A 119 26.93 -8.55 -5.28
C ALA A 119 26.78 -7.97 -6.69
N ALA A 120 26.02 -8.62 -7.56
CA ALA A 120 25.76 -8.18 -8.92
C ALA A 120 25.05 -6.81 -8.94
N LEU A 121 24.01 -6.62 -8.11
CA LEU A 121 23.27 -5.35 -8.04
C LEU A 121 24.13 -4.22 -7.46
N ARG A 122 24.95 -4.49 -6.46
CA ARG A 122 25.87 -3.48 -5.90
C ARG A 122 26.87 -2.99 -6.96
N LYS A 123 27.40 -3.92 -7.76
CA LYS A 123 28.28 -3.56 -8.88
C LYS A 123 27.54 -2.74 -9.94
N GLU A 124 26.31 -3.15 -10.32
CA GLU A 124 25.44 -2.45 -11.28
C GLU A 124 25.16 -1.00 -10.86
N LEU A 125 24.98 -0.74 -9.54
CA LEU A 125 24.61 0.55 -8.99
C LEU A 125 25.82 1.36 -8.43
N GLY A 126 27.04 0.84 -8.50
CA GLY A 126 28.23 1.50 -7.93
C GLY A 126 28.22 1.58 -6.40
N LEU A 127 27.64 0.57 -5.74
CA LEU A 127 27.44 0.52 -4.29
C LEU A 127 28.43 -0.42 -3.57
N GLU A 128 29.49 -0.85 -4.25
CA GLU A 128 30.53 -1.67 -3.66
C GLU A 128 31.21 -0.92 -2.51
N GLY A 129 31.41 -1.56 -1.37
CA GLY A 129 31.96 -0.94 -0.16
C GLY A 129 31.03 0.06 0.57
N LYS A 130 29.88 0.40 0.02
CA LYS A 130 28.94 1.36 0.64
C LYS A 130 28.06 0.71 1.71
N PHE A 131 27.69 1.49 2.73
CA PHE A 131 26.61 1.15 3.66
C PHE A 131 25.28 1.60 3.05
N VAL A 132 24.42 0.65 2.65
CA VAL A 132 23.17 0.97 1.94
C VAL A 132 21.99 0.89 2.87
N VAL A 133 21.26 2.01 2.99
CA VAL A 133 19.93 2.08 3.60
C VAL A 133 18.90 2.04 2.48
N GLY A 134 18.01 1.04 2.47
CA GLY A 134 16.99 0.87 1.43
C GLY A 134 15.59 1.24 1.92
N HIS A 135 14.81 1.93 1.10
CA HIS A 135 13.39 2.13 1.33
C HIS A 135 12.60 1.93 0.04
N ILE A 136 11.56 1.09 0.12
CA ILE A 136 10.65 0.81 -0.98
C ILE A 136 9.26 1.28 -0.62
N GLY A 137 8.70 2.20 -1.39
CA GLY A 137 7.36 2.69 -1.13
C GLY A 137 6.95 3.87 -2.02
N ARG A 138 5.64 4.10 -2.08
CA ARG A 138 5.09 5.27 -2.75
C ARG A 138 5.51 6.55 -2.00
N PHE A 139 5.95 7.57 -2.74
CA PHE A 139 6.25 8.88 -2.16
C PHE A 139 4.95 9.61 -1.78
N CYS A 140 4.42 9.31 -0.61
CA CYS A 140 3.20 9.86 -0.05
C CYS A 140 3.37 10.16 1.44
N TYR A 141 2.46 10.94 2.00
CA TYR A 141 2.51 11.37 3.40
C TYR A 141 2.67 10.20 4.39
N GLN A 142 1.93 9.09 4.19
CA GLN A 142 1.95 7.93 5.10
C GLN A 142 3.31 7.23 5.18
N LYS A 143 4.15 7.36 4.15
CA LYS A 143 5.48 6.74 4.12
C LYS A 143 6.57 7.59 4.75
N ASN A 144 6.24 8.83 5.11
CA ASN A 144 7.07 9.76 5.89
C ASN A 144 8.53 9.87 5.42
N HIS A 145 8.72 10.00 4.10
CA HIS A 145 10.07 10.13 3.54
C HIS A 145 10.80 11.37 4.05
N GLU A 146 10.08 12.44 4.45
CA GLU A 146 10.72 13.62 5.01
C GLU A 146 11.52 13.30 6.29
N PHE A 147 10.91 12.53 7.20
CA PHE A 147 11.58 12.07 8.40
C PHE A 147 12.71 11.07 8.08
N LEU A 148 12.52 10.21 7.07
CA LEU A 148 13.56 9.30 6.61
C LEU A 148 14.82 10.06 6.15
N ILE A 149 14.67 11.22 5.47
CA ILE A 149 15.80 12.05 5.08
C ILE A 149 16.52 12.63 6.32
N ASP A 150 15.78 13.07 7.35
CA ASP A 150 16.38 13.57 8.59
C ASP A 150 17.18 12.47 9.32
N VAL A 151 16.63 11.27 9.39
CA VAL A 151 17.32 10.09 9.95
C VAL A 151 18.56 9.74 9.12
N PHE A 152 18.44 9.76 7.79
CA PHE A 152 19.56 9.43 6.92
C PHE A 152 20.68 10.47 6.98
N GLU A 153 20.37 11.74 7.12
CA GLU A 153 21.35 12.81 7.33
C GLU A 153 22.24 12.49 8.53
N GLU A 154 21.65 12.06 9.65
CA GLU A 154 22.41 11.69 10.84
C GLU A 154 23.25 10.42 10.63
N ILE A 155 22.72 9.43 9.91
CA ILE A 155 23.48 8.23 9.54
C ILE A 155 24.69 8.61 8.67
N HIS A 156 24.48 9.46 7.67
CA HIS A 156 25.52 9.85 6.71
C HIS A 156 26.60 10.71 7.39
N ARG A 157 26.21 11.53 8.37
CA ARG A 157 27.17 12.30 9.20
C ARG A 157 28.11 11.38 9.97
N GLN A 158 27.63 10.26 10.50
CA GLN A 158 28.44 9.27 11.24
C GLN A 158 29.15 8.28 10.32
N ARG A 159 28.60 8.04 9.13
CA ARG A 159 29.11 7.10 8.10
C ARG A 159 29.08 7.75 6.72
N PRO A 160 30.12 8.48 6.33
CA PRO A 160 30.17 9.18 5.03
C PRO A 160 30.05 8.26 3.82
N GLU A 161 30.34 6.96 3.99
CA GLU A 161 30.13 5.93 2.96
C GLU A 161 28.66 5.47 2.83
N ALA A 162 27.75 5.94 3.70
CA ALA A 162 26.34 5.55 3.64
C ALA A 162 25.63 6.13 2.41
N VAL A 163 24.77 5.32 1.80
CA VAL A 163 23.93 5.71 0.66
C VAL A 163 22.47 5.33 0.98
N LEU A 164 21.54 6.26 0.74
CA LEU A 164 20.10 5.98 0.81
C LEU A 164 19.56 5.65 -0.57
N MET A 165 18.99 4.46 -0.72
CA MET A 165 18.37 3.99 -1.94
C MET A 165 16.83 4.04 -1.81
N LEU A 166 16.18 4.87 -2.64
CA LEU A 166 14.73 5.09 -2.63
C LEU A 166 14.09 4.50 -3.89
N ILE A 167 13.17 3.56 -3.71
CA ILE A 167 12.45 2.91 -4.80
C ILE A 167 10.96 3.22 -4.69
N GLY A 168 10.40 3.79 -5.76
CA GLY A 168 9.01 4.19 -5.86
C GLY A 168 8.85 5.54 -6.54
N ARG A 169 7.61 6.00 -6.65
CA ARG A 169 7.20 7.33 -7.12
C ARG A 169 5.98 7.81 -6.34
N GLY A 170 5.65 9.08 -6.43
CA GLY A 170 4.44 9.62 -5.83
C GLY A 170 4.43 11.13 -5.77
N GLU A 171 3.34 11.67 -5.26
CA GLU A 171 3.07 13.11 -5.20
C GLU A 171 4.06 13.91 -4.35
N MET A 172 4.74 13.26 -3.40
CA MET A 172 5.73 13.91 -2.53
C MET A 172 7.16 13.89 -3.10
N GLU A 173 7.42 13.25 -4.26
CA GLU A 173 8.79 13.07 -4.77
C GLU A 173 9.53 14.39 -4.95
N SER A 174 8.88 15.42 -5.51
CA SER A 174 9.50 16.74 -5.70
C SER A 174 9.86 17.43 -4.38
N VAL A 175 9.03 17.24 -3.34
CA VAL A 175 9.29 17.77 -1.99
C VAL A 175 10.52 17.10 -1.40
N ILE A 176 10.60 15.77 -1.51
CA ILE A 176 11.71 14.98 -0.98
C ILE A 176 13.03 15.32 -1.69
N ARG A 177 13.03 15.44 -3.03
CA ARG A 177 14.21 15.85 -3.79
C ARG A 177 14.72 17.24 -3.35
N ARG A 178 13.82 18.21 -3.17
CA ARG A 178 14.20 19.54 -2.65
C ARG A 178 14.78 19.46 -1.24
N LYS A 179 14.25 18.59 -0.37
CA LYS A 179 14.80 18.39 0.97
C LYS A 179 16.22 17.80 0.92
N VAL A 180 16.43 16.77 0.10
CA VAL A 180 17.75 16.15 -0.13
C VAL A 180 18.78 17.20 -0.59
N ASN A 181 18.42 18.03 -1.58
CA ASN A 181 19.32 19.09 -2.07
C ASN A 181 19.63 20.14 -1.00
N ARG A 182 18.63 20.59 -0.22
CA ARG A 182 18.85 21.55 0.88
C ARG A 182 19.75 21.03 1.98
N ARG A 183 19.79 19.70 2.17
CA ARG A 183 20.64 19.04 3.16
C ARG A 183 22.02 18.65 2.60
N GLY A 184 22.32 18.95 1.32
CA GLY A 184 23.58 18.58 0.69
C GLY A 184 23.79 17.08 0.50
N LEU A 185 22.68 16.30 0.43
CA LEU A 185 22.71 14.83 0.36
C LEU A 185 22.52 14.28 -1.06
N GLN A 186 22.57 15.13 -2.11
CA GLN A 186 22.26 14.73 -3.48
C GLN A 186 23.15 13.60 -4.01
N ASP A 187 24.40 13.52 -3.56
CA ASP A 187 25.37 12.50 -3.97
C ASP A 187 25.25 11.19 -3.16
N ALA A 188 24.54 11.26 -2.02
CA ALA A 188 24.33 10.13 -1.12
C ALA A 188 22.91 9.52 -1.20
N VAL A 189 21.99 10.11 -2.00
CA VAL A 189 20.61 9.62 -2.12
C VAL A 189 20.28 9.22 -3.55
N LEU A 190 20.02 7.94 -3.77
CA LEU A 190 19.65 7.37 -5.06
C LEU A 190 18.12 7.26 -5.20
N PHE A 191 17.55 7.96 -6.18
CA PHE A 191 16.15 7.86 -6.56
C PHE A 191 16.01 6.93 -7.75
N LEU A 192 15.63 5.68 -7.53
CA LEU A 192 15.56 4.67 -8.58
C LEU A 192 14.22 4.65 -9.34
N GLY A 193 13.21 5.40 -8.86
CA GLY A 193 11.86 5.37 -9.44
C GLY A 193 11.18 4.02 -9.24
N ASN A 194 10.16 3.72 -10.07
CA ASN A 194 9.50 2.40 -10.01
C ASN A 194 10.42 1.33 -10.60
N ARG A 195 10.55 0.21 -9.88
CA ARG A 195 11.32 -0.95 -10.34
C ARG A 195 10.42 -2.17 -10.46
N ARG A 196 10.64 -2.97 -11.51
CA ARG A 196 10.14 -4.34 -11.61
C ARG A 196 11.13 -5.27 -10.91
N LYS A 197 10.66 -6.47 -10.52
CA LYS A 197 11.49 -7.46 -9.83
C LYS A 197 12.16 -6.89 -8.58
N ILE A 198 11.33 -6.37 -7.69
CA ILE A 198 11.74 -5.65 -6.48
C ILE A 198 12.57 -6.53 -5.53
N GLU A 199 12.42 -7.83 -5.63
CA GLU A 199 13.18 -8.85 -4.92
C GLU A 199 14.69 -8.87 -5.24
N ARG A 200 15.12 -8.08 -6.24
CA ARG A 200 16.55 -7.91 -6.56
C ARG A 200 17.24 -6.87 -5.67
N TYR A 201 16.45 -5.97 -5.08
CA TYR A 201 16.92 -4.82 -4.32
C TYR A 201 16.85 -5.09 -2.82
#